data_b7eae55821740bb7c3f1416b67d48dfd
#
_entry.id   b7eae55821740bb7c3f1416b67d48dfd
#
_cell.length_a   1.000
_cell.length_b   1.000
_cell.length_c   1.000
_cell.angle_alpha   90.00
_cell.angle_beta   90.00
_cell.angle_gamma   90.00
#
_symmetry.space_group_name_H-M   'P 1'
#
loop_
_entity.id
_entity.type
_entity.pdbx_description
1 polymer ?
#
loop_
_entity_poly.entity_id
_entity_poly.type
_entity_poly.pdbx_seq_one_letter_code
_entity_poly.pdbx_strand_id
1 'polypeptide(L)' 'MDVRAAMARVHHHAAAQQGELADRERAQRDRLVRELRREDPDTWTYTALAKAVGCSPELIAYIIRNEPSPPQG' A
#
# COMPACT_ATOMS: atom_id res chain seq x y z
N MET A 1 -2.51 -16.30 -4.40
CA MET A 1 -2.03 -14.92 -4.23
C MET A 1 -3.23 -13.99 -4.05
N ASP A 2 -3.16 -13.07 -3.12
CA ASP A 2 -4.27 -12.15 -2.88
C ASP A 2 -4.34 -11.11 -4.02
N VAL A 3 -5.53 -10.94 -4.59
CA VAL A 3 -5.76 -9.99 -5.68
C VAL A 3 -5.40 -8.57 -5.27
N ARG A 4 -5.62 -8.22 -4.00
CA ARG A 4 -5.31 -6.87 -3.49
C ARG A 4 -3.81 -6.58 -3.53
N ALA A 5 -2.96 -7.59 -3.31
CA ALA A 5 -1.52 -7.41 -3.42
C ALA A 5 -1.13 -7.11 -4.86
N ALA A 6 -1.71 -7.83 -5.82
CA ALA A 6 -1.47 -7.57 -7.23
C ALA A 6 -1.96 -6.19 -7.65
N MET A 7 -3.12 -5.76 -7.15
CA MET A 7 -3.65 -4.42 -7.43
C MET A 7 -2.79 -3.33 -6.82
N ALA A 8 -2.29 -3.54 -5.60
CA ALA A 8 -1.37 -2.58 -4.97
C ALA A 8 -0.11 -2.40 -5.80
N ARG A 9 0.40 -3.48 -6.38
CA ARG A 9 1.56 -3.43 -7.27
C ARG A 9 1.27 -2.60 -8.53
N VAL A 10 0.09 -2.81 -9.14
CA VAL A 10 -0.31 -2.04 -10.32
C VAL A 10 -0.39 -0.55 -10.00
N HIS A 11 -1.02 -0.20 -8.89
CA HIS A 11 -1.15 1.21 -8.49
C HIS A 11 0.20 1.82 -8.13
N HIS A 12 1.10 1.04 -7.53
CA HIS A 12 2.44 1.51 -7.23
C HIS A 12 3.22 1.85 -8.51
N HIS A 13 3.14 0.99 -9.52
CA HIS A 13 3.81 1.24 -10.80
C HIS A 13 3.20 2.46 -11.51
N ALA A 14 1.87 2.61 -11.47
CA ALA A 14 1.21 3.75 -12.06
C ALA A 14 1.58 5.06 -11.33
N ALA A 15 1.83 4.99 -10.02
CA ALA A 15 2.23 6.15 -9.22
C ALA A 15 3.63 6.67 -9.56
N ALA A 16 4.40 5.93 -10.35
CA ALA A 16 5.70 6.43 -10.85
C ALA A 16 5.53 7.60 -11.80
N GLN A 17 4.32 7.79 -12.35
CA GLN A 17 4.01 8.96 -13.17
C GLN A 17 3.72 10.16 -12.28
N GLN A 18 3.74 11.36 -12.86
CA GLN A 18 3.54 12.59 -12.10
C GLN A 18 2.10 13.11 -12.25
N GLY A 19 1.66 13.92 -11.27
CA GLY A 19 0.39 14.62 -11.32
C GLY A 19 -0.69 14.01 -10.43
N GLU A 20 -1.92 14.48 -10.62
CA GLU A 20 -3.07 14.06 -9.81
C GLU A 20 -3.36 12.56 -9.92
N LEU A 21 -3.15 12.00 -11.10
CA LEU A 21 -3.35 10.58 -11.30
C LEU A 21 -2.39 9.76 -10.43
N ALA A 22 -1.13 10.21 -10.33
CA ALA A 22 -0.15 9.55 -9.48
C ALA A 22 -0.55 9.62 -8.00
N ASP A 23 -1.13 10.73 -7.56
CA ASP A 23 -1.61 10.87 -6.19
C ASP A 23 -2.76 9.90 -5.90
N ARG A 24 -3.69 9.73 -6.83
CA ARG A 24 -4.79 8.78 -6.70
C ARG A 24 -4.25 7.34 -6.65
N GLU A 25 -3.28 7.04 -7.50
CA GLU A 25 -2.68 5.71 -7.53
C GLU A 25 -1.96 5.40 -6.23
N ARG A 26 -1.25 6.36 -5.66
CA ARG A 26 -0.61 6.18 -4.35
C ARG A 26 -1.64 5.93 -3.26
N ALA A 27 -2.73 6.68 -3.26
CA ALA A 27 -3.80 6.52 -2.28
C ALA A 27 -4.42 5.12 -2.34
N GLN A 28 -4.67 4.61 -3.55
CA GLN A 28 -5.21 3.27 -3.74
C GLN A 28 -4.22 2.21 -3.27
N ARG A 29 -2.95 2.34 -3.65
CA ARG A 29 -1.89 1.45 -3.18
C ARG A 29 -1.84 1.40 -1.66
N ASP A 30 -1.84 2.57 -1.02
CA ASP A 30 -1.71 2.68 0.42
C ASP A 30 -2.89 2.03 1.14
N ARG A 31 -4.10 2.23 0.62
CA ARG A 31 -5.30 1.63 1.17
C ARG A 31 -5.22 0.10 1.15
N LEU A 32 -4.82 -0.46 0.01
CA LEU A 32 -4.72 -1.90 -0.17
C LEU A 32 -3.66 -2.50 0.74
N VAL A 33 -2.52 -1.83 0.88
CA VAL A 33 -1.44 -2.26 1.77
C VAL A 33 -1.94 -2.31 3.22
N ARG A 34 -2.65 -1.27 3.66
CA ARG A 34 -3.17 -1.21 5.02
C ARG A 34 -4.23 -2.29 5.28
N GLU A 35 -5.09 -2.56 4.31
CA GLU A 35 -6.10 -3.61 4.44
C GLU A 35 -5.45 -4.98 4.63
N LEU A 36 -4.48 -5.31 3.80
CA LEU A 36 -3.76 -6.58 3.89
C LEU A 36 -3.08 -6.75 5.25
N ARG A 37 -2.38 -5.72 5.68
CA ARG A 37 -1.67 -5.75 6.97
C ARG A 37 -2.61 -5.90 8.15
N ARG A 38 -3.77 -5.24 8.08
CA ARG A 38 -4.76 -5.30 9.15
C ARG A 38 -5.40 -6.68 9.26
N GLU A 39 -5.68 -7.32 8.13
CA GLU A 39 -6.37 -8.60 8.09
C GLU A 39 -5.47 -9.76 8.49
N ASP A 40 -4.21 -9.73 8.08
CA ASP A 40 -3.31 -10.86 8.34
C ASP A 40 -1.86 -10.37 8.51
N PRO A 41 -1.55 -9.79 9.67
CA PRO A 41 -0.21 -9.24 9.90
C PRO A 41 0.89 -10.30 9.93
N ASP A 42 0.55 -11.54 10.23
CA ASP A 42 1.53 -12.63 10.25
C ASP A 42 1.99 -13.00 8.84
N THR A 43 1.06 -13.03 7.88
CA THR A 43 1.39 -13.28 6.48
C THR A 43 1.95 -12.04 5.81
N TRP A 44 1.33 -10.88 6.05
CA TRP A 44 1.70 -9.63 5.41
C TRP A 44 2.64 -8.81 6.27
N THR A 45 3.84 -9.35 6.46
CA THR A 45 4.95 -8.61 7.07
C THR A 45 5.35 -7.45 6.16
N TYR A 46 6.12 -6.51 6.70
CA TYR A 46 6.62 -5.39 5.90
C TYR A 46 7.42 -5.88 4.70
N THR A 47 8.25 -6.90 4.89
CA THR A 47 9.04 -7.49 3.81
C THR A 47 8.15 -8.15 2.77
N ALA A 48 7.13 -8.91 3.20
CA ALA A 48 6.21 -9.57 2.28
C ALA A 48 5.40 -8.56 1.47
N LEU A 49 4.91 -7.50 2.10
CA LEU A 49 4.20 -6.43 1.42
C LEU A 49 5.09 -5.71 0.42
N ALA A 50 6.32 -5.39 0.82
CA ALA A 50 7.28 -4.73 -0.06
C ALA A 50 7.55 -5.56 -1.31
N LYS A 51 7.73 -6.86 -1.14
CA LYS A 51 7.99 -7.78 -2.24
C LYS A 51 6.79 -7.87 -3.18
N ALA A 52 5.58 -7.97 -2.63
CA ALA A 52 4.36 -8.09 -3.42
C ALA A 52 4.06 -6.80 -4.21
N VAL A 53 4.30 -5.65 -3.60
CA VAL A 53 4.04 -4.34 -4.22
C VAL A 53 5.17 -3.93 -5.16
N GLY A 54 6.38 -4.35 -4.86
CA GLY A 54 7.56 -3.98 -5.65
C GLY A 54 8.21 -2.71 -5.16
N CYS A 55 8.28 -2.53 -3.85
CA CYS A 55 8.89 -1.36 -3.23
C CYS A 55 9.78 -1.79 -2.05
N SER A 56 10.29 -0.83 -1.29
CA SER A 56 11.12 -1.11 -0.13
C SER A 56 10.27 -1.35 1.13
N PRO A 57 10.78 -2.14 2.10
CA PRO A 57 10.10 -2.28 3.39
C PRO A 57 9.96 -0.95 4.12
N GLU A 58 10.89 -0.02 3.93
CA GLU A 58 10.82 1.31 4.53
C GLU A 58 9.61 2.08 4.04
N LEU A 59 9.29 1.97 2.76
CA LEU A 59 8.09 2.60 2.22
C LEU A 59 6.83 1.98 2.81
N ILE A 60 6.80 0.65 2.96
CA ILE A 60 5.67 -0.03 3.59
C ILE A 60 5.49 0.46 5.03
N ALA A 61 6.58 0.56 5.78
CA ALA A 61 6.53 1.07 7.16
C ALA A 61 5.98 2.51 7.19
N TYR A 62 6.40 3.35 6.26
CA TYR A 62 5.90 4.71 6.13
C TYR A 62 4.39 4.71 5.87
N ILE A 63 3.92 3.92 4.91
CA ILE A 63 2.50 3.83 4.55
C ILE A 63 1.66 3.44 5.77
N ILE A 64 2.11 2.43 6.51
CA ILE A 64 1.34 1.90 7.64
C ILE A 64 1.32 2.90 8.80
N ARG A 65 2.45 3.55 9.10
CA ARG A 65 2.54 4.52 10.19
C ARG A 65 1.78 5.82 9.90
N ASN A 66 1.64 6.16 8.63
CA ASN A 66 1.01 7.41 8.21
C ASN A 66 -0.42 7.22 7.74
N GLU A 67 -1.11 6.21 8.28
CA GLU A 67 -2.51 5.99 7.98
C GLU A 67 -3.33 7.20 8.43
N PRO A 68 -4.17 7.76 7.53
CA PRO A 68 -5.02 8.88 7.93
C PRO A 68 -5.96 8.46 9.06
N SER A 69 -6.08 9.31 10.06
CA SER A 69 -7.05 9.06 11.13
C SER A 69 -8.46 9.10 10.54
N PRO A 70 -9.35 8.17 10.95
CA PRO A 70 -10.73 8.26 10.51
C PRO A 70 -11.35 9.57 10.99
N PRO A 71 -12.26 10.17 10.22
CA PRO A 71 -12.90 11.40 10.67
C PRO A 71 -13.62 11.14 11.98
N GLN A 72 -13.30 11.96 12.96
CA GLN A 72 -13.96 11.90 14.24
C GLN A 72 -15.21 12.76 14.14
N GLY A 73 -16.31 12.10 14.06
CA GLY A 73 -17.57 12.80 13.96
C GLY A 73 -18.39 12.55 15.15
#